data_3848e4b89b1dcd61fdf3345b16445f4c
#
_entry.id   3848e4b89b1dcd61fdf3345b16445f4c
#
_cell.length_a   1.000
_cell.length_b   1.000
_cell.length_c   1.000
_cell.angle_alpha   90.00
_cell.angle_beta   90.00
_cell.angle_gamma   90.00
#
_symmetry.space_group_name_H-M   'P 1'
#
loop_
_entity.id
_entity.type
_entity.pdbx_description
1 polymer ?
#
loop_
_entity_poly.entity_id
_entity_poly.type
_entity_poly.pdbx_seq_one_letter_code
_entity_poly.pdbx_strand_id
1 'polypeptide(L)'
;MMTFKSDNMEKRNARRTREIVVPGEVLADASDYRAGENAYELDGKIRANVMGTKTFTDNAVGVTVMGGFYMPVTGDTVIGIINDVGPSNWMLDINAPYPAPLHVSEVPWKVEFGDTSRFLTVGDVVLLKVLMVDESKKIQVTMKDSGLRKIEGGQLVEIEHSKISRVIGKSGSMIQMLKNMTDCRMFVGQNGRIWIDGDDENVDVAAEAIKIIEAESRSANLTDRVREFIEKKLPQSEEEDDEEDFE
;
A
#
# COMPACT_ATOMS: atom_id res chain seq x y z
N MET A 1 32.55 36.39 0.05
CA MET A 1 32.50 34.99 -0.42
C MET A 1 32.04 34.02 0.68
N MET A 2 31.29 34.50 1.69
CA MET A 2 30.80 33.68 2.85
C MET A 2 29.26 33.46 2.88
N THR A 3 28.48 34.14 2.07
CA THR A 3 27.00 34.07 2.08
C THR A 3 26.41 32.88 1.35
N PHE A 4 27.08 32.32 0.34
CA PHE A 4 26.60 31.18 -0.43
C PHE A 4 26.63 29.81 0.30
N LYS A 5 27.45 29.65 1.35
CA LYS A 5 27.54 28.39 2.10
C LYS A 5 26.50 28.26 3.20
N SER A 6 26.08 29.36 3.82
CA SER A 6 25.05 29.35 4.86
C SER A 6 23.66 29.03 4.30
N ASP A 7 23.32 29.61 3.13
CA ASP A 7 22.05 29.43 2.45
C ASP A 7 21.82 27.97 1.99
N ASN A 8 22.89 27.29 1.55
CA ASN A 8 22.84 25.88 1.18
C ASN A 8 22.76 24.92 2.37
N MET A 9 23.25 25.34 3.52
CA MET A 9 23.14 24.56 4.76
C MET A 9 21.77 24.70 5.41
N GLU A 10 21.15 25.88 5.37
CA GLU A 10 19.77 26.08 5.82
C GLU A 10 18.77 25.36 4.93
N LYS A 11 18.95 25.39 3.60
CA LYS A 11 18.14 24.60 2.64
C LYS A 11 18.29 23.08 2.84
N ARG A 12 19.47 22.60 3.23
CA ARG A 12 19.70 21.17 3.57
C ARG A 12 19.11 20.80 4.93
N ASN A 13 19.06 21.68 5.89
CA ASN A 13 18.46 21.46 7.20
C ASN A 13 16.93 21.54 7.15
N ALA A 14 16.34 22.45 6.36
CA ALA A 14 14.92 22.51 6.09
C ALA A 14 14.38 21.21 5.41
N ARG A 15 15.23 20.51 4.64
CA ARG A 15 14.92 19.20 4.05
C ARG A 15 14.88 18.04 5.07
N ARG A 16 15.33 18.25 6.31
CA ARG A 16 15.41 17.19 7.35
C ARG A 16 14.36 17.30 8.45
N THR A 17 13.71 18.46 8.59
CA THR A 17 12.65 18.63 9.59
C THR A 17 11.33 18.14 8.98
N ARG A 18 10.75 17.08 9.55
CA ARG A 18 9.39 16.63 9.25
C ARG A 18 8.41 17.65 9.83
N GLU A 19 8.12 18.70 9.09
CA GLU A 19 7.15 19.72 9.44
C GLU A 19 5.75 19.21 9.10
N ILE A 20 4.87 19.14 10.10
CA ILE A 20 3.46 18.81 9.90
C ILE A 20 2.77 20.08 9.43
N VAL A 21 2.01 19.98 8.36
CA VAL A 21 1.27 21.09 7.75
C VAL A 21 -0.20 20.77 7.62
N VAL A 22 -1.03 21.82 7.64
CA VAL A 22 -2.49 21.71 7.50
C VAL A 22 -2.95 22.33 6.18
N PRO A 23 -4.15 21.97 5.66
CA PRO A 23 -4.66 22.55 4.43
C PRO A 23 -4.68 24.10 4.45
N GLY A 24 -4.18 24.72 3.37
CA GLY A 24 -4.05 26.17 3.22
C GLY A 24 -2.74 26.76 3.75
N GLU A 25 -1.96 26.02 4.53
CA GLU A 25 -0.67 26.47 5.05
C GLU A 25 0.36 26.67 3.93
N VAL A 26 1.19 27.70 4.05
CA VAL A 26 2.21 28.04 3.04
C VAL A 26 3.41 27.11 3.18
N LEU A 27 3.73 26.41 2.11
CA LEU A 27 4.86 25.49 2.04
C LEU A 27 6.14 26.18 1.56
N ALA A 28 6.04 27.00 0.51
CA ALA A 28 7.16 27.72 -0.13
C ALA A 28 6.66 28.84 -1.03
N ASP A 29 7.57 29.68 -1.52
CA ASP A 29 7.29 30.63 -2.60
C ASP A 29 7.35 29.94 -3.97
N ALA A 30 6.43 30.29 -4.86
CA ALA A 30 6.35 29.71 -6.21
C ALA A 30 7.52 30.14 -7.13
N SER A 31 8.29 31.14 -6.72
CA SER A 31 9.55 31.53 -7.38
C SER A 31 10.66 30.49 -7.19
N ASP A 32 10.67 29.78 -6.06
CA ASP A 32 11.75 28.88 -5.66
C ASP A 32 11.44 27.41 -5.96
N TYR A 33 10.16 27.04 -5.91
CA TYR A 33 9.69 25.67 -6.07
C TYR A 33 8.43 25.60 -6.92
N ARG A 34 8.13 24.42 -7.44
CA ARG A 34 6.83 24.11 -8.07
C ARG A 34 5.92 23.39 -7.08
N ALA A 35 4.62 23.52 -7.27
CA ALA A 35 3.66 22.71 -6.52
C ALA A 35 3.83 21.23 -6.90
N GLY A 36 4.12 20.41 -5.89
CA GLY A 36 4.23 18.98 -5.96
C GLY A 36 2.93 18.29 -5.56
N GLU A 37 3.04 17.02 -5.19
CA GLU A 37 1.90 16.21 -4.78
C GLU A 37 1.21 16.82 -3.55
N ASN A 38 -0.14 16.85 -3.57
CA ASN A 38 -0.97 17.42 -2.50
C ASN A 38 -0.66 18.88 -2.13
N ALA A 39 -0.17 19.66 -3.10
CA ALA A 39 0.05 21.09 -2.99
C ALA A 39 -0.51 21.84 -4.20
N TYR A 40 -0.85 23.10 -4.02
CA TYR A 40 -1.35 23.99 -5.08
C TYR A 40 -0.72 25.36 -4.98
N GLU A 41 -0.66 26.08 -6.10
CA GLU A 41 -0.19 27.47 -6.16
C GLU A 41 -1.36 28.43 -6.06
N LEU A 42 -1.23 29.42 -5.18
CA LEU A 42 -2.17 30.53 -5.04
C LEU A 42 -1.41 31.78 -4.60
N ASP A 43 -1.62 32.89 -5.31
CA ASP A 43 -1.00 34.20 -5.03
C ASP A 43 0.53 34.15 -4.94
N GLY A 44 1.19 33.39 -5.84
CA GLY A 44 2.64 33.25 -5.88
C GLY A 44 3.22 32.43 -4.74
N LYS A 45 2.38 31.74 -3.97
CA LYS A 45 2.77 30.82 -2.89
C LYS A 45 2.25 29.43 -3.11
N ILE A 46 3.04 28.45 -2.76
CA ILE A 46 2.63 27.04 -2.75
C ILE A 46 2.04 26.72 -1.39
N ARG A 47 0.83 26.15 -1.40
CA ARG A 47 0.06 25.82 -0.19
C ARG A 47 -0.28 24.35 -0.13
N ALA A 48 -0.39 23.82 1.08
CA ALA A 48 -0.85 22.46 1.34
C ALA A 48 -2.32 22.29 0.97
N ASN A 49 -2.67 21.19 0.29
CA ASN A 49 -4.06 20.80 -0.01
C ASN A 49 -4.62 19.82 1.03
N VAL A 50 -3.73 19.10 1.74
CA VAL A 50 -4.07 18.08 2.72
C VAL A 50 -3.23 18.26 3.98
N MET A 51 -3.69 17.64 5.09
CA MET A 51 -2.87 17.51 6.29
C MET A 51 -1.82 16.43 6.09
N GLY A 52 -0.57 16.75 6.40
CA GLY A 52 0.52 15.79 6.22
C GLY A 52 1.88 16.33 6.60
N THR A 53 2.92 15.67 6.13
CA THR A 53 4.30 16.08 6.32
C THR A 53 4.81 16.78 5.05
N LYS A 54 5.34 17.98 5.19
CA LYS A 54 5.98 18.73 4.11
C LYS A 54 7.18 17.96 3.55
N THR A 55 7.24 17.81 2.26
CA THR A 55 8.26 17.06 1.55
C THR A 55 8.84 17.89 0.41
N PHE A 56 10.17 17.95 0.32
CA PHE A 56 10.88 18.60 -0.77
C PHE A 56 11.44 17.53 -1.72
N THR A 57 11.14 17.71 -2.99
CA THR A 57 11.83 17.05 -4.10
C THR A 57 12.75 18.08 -4.74
N ASP A 58 13.63 17.71 -5.67
CA ASP A 58 14.68 18.61 -6.17
C ASP A 58 14.17 20.01 -6.59
N ASN A 59 13.00 20.11 -7.17
CA ASN A 59 12.42 21.36 -7.68
C ASN A 59 10.95 21.57 -7.30
N ALA A 60 10.39 20.73 -6.42
CA ALA A 60 9.00 20.81 -6.01
C ALA A 60 8.84 20.66 -4.50
N VAL A 61 7.82 21.27 -3.94
CA VAL A 61 7.38 21.07 -2.56
C VAL A 61 5.97 20.53 -2.56
N GLY A 62 5.77 19.46 -1.80
CA GLY A 62 4.49 18.78 -1.67
C GLY A 62 4.21 18.35 -0.25
N VAL A 63 3.15 17.60 -0.06
CA VAL A 63 2.73 17.07 1.24
C VAL A 63 2.52 15.57 1.14
N THR A 64 3.25 14.82 1.97
CA THR A 64 2.97 13.40 2.19
C THR A 64 1.84 13.29 3.21
N VAL A 65 0.72 12.71 2.82
CA VAL A 65 -0.48 12.58 3.67
C VAL A 65 -0.16 11.82 4.94
N MET A 66 -0.64 12.29 6.07
CA MET A 66 -0.55 11.62 7.37
C MET A 66 -1.87 10.94 7.70
N GLY A 67 -2.04 9.71 7.21
CA GLY A 67 -3.29 8.97 7.39
C GLY A 67 -4.39 9.42 6.41
N GLY A 68 -5.57 8.83 6.54
CA GLY A 68 -6.72 9.10 5.70
C GLY A 68 -7.18 7.86 4.94
N PHE A 69 -8.23 8.02 4.13
CA PHE A 69 -8.73 6.96 3.28
C PHE A 69 -7.80 6.73 2.09
N TYR A 70 -7.70 5.50 1.64
CA TYR A 70 -7.03 5.18 0.39
C TYR A 70 -7.74 5.90 -0.77
N MET A 71 -6.99 6.66 -1.53
CA MET A 71 -7.47 7.30 -2.74
C MET A 71 -6.85 6.59 -3.95
N PRO A 72 -7.66 5.89 -4.76
CA PRO A 72 -7.16 5.12 -5.89
C PRO A 72 -6.43 5.98 -6.92
N VAL A 73 -5.31 5.47 -7.41
CA VAL A 73 -4.55 6.05 -8.51
C VAL A 73 -4.49 5.04 -9.65
N THR A 74 -4.56 5.54 -10.89
CA THR A 74 -4.43 4.70 -12.08
C THR A 74 -3.12 3.90 -12.05
N GLY A 75 -3.23 2.58 -12.21
CA GLY A 75 -2.11 1.65 -12.15
C GLY A 75 -1.93 0.93 -10.82
N ASP A 76 -2.61 1.38 -9.75
CA ASP A 76 -2.55 0.70 -8.46
C ASP A 76 -3.09 -0.73 -8.56
N THR A 77 -2.40 -1.67 -7.91
CA THR A 77 -2.91 -3.02 -7.70
C THR A 77 -3.52 -3.11 -6.31
N VAL A 78 -4.78 -3.53 -6.26
CA VAL A 78 -5.61 -3.52 -5.04
C VAL A 78 -6.31 -4.84 -4.82
N ILE A 79 -6.66 -5.12 -3.57
CA ILE A 79 -7.53 -6.24 -3.20
C ILE A 79 -8.94 -5.71 -2.97
N GLY A 80 -9.89 -6.18 -3.77
CA GLY A 80 -11.30 -5.83 -3.66
C GLY A 80 -12.15 -6.96 -3.11
N ILE A 81 -13.23 -6.62 -2.44
CA ILE A 81 -14.28 -7.54 -1.97
C ILE A 81 -15.54 -7.23 -2.75
N ILE A 82 -16.18 -8.26 -3.30
CA ILE A 82 -17.45 -8.10 -4.03
C ILE A 82 -18.56 -7.78 -3.03
N ASN A 83 -19.20 -6.64 -3.17
CA ASN A 83 -20.31 -6.20 -2.34
C ASN A 83 -21.66 -6.41 -2.99
N ASP A 84 -21.73 -6.33 -4.33
CA ASP A 84 -22.97 -6.49 -5.08
C ASP A 84 -22.68 -7.06 -6.47
N VAL A 85 -23.67 -7.76 -7.04
CA VAL A 85 -23.58 -8.45 -8.33
C VAL A 85 -24.71 -7.98 -9.23
N GLY A 86 -24.37 -7.16 -10.22
CA GLY A 86 -25.29 -6.69 -11.25
C GLY A 86 -25.30 -7.59 -12.50
N PRO A 87 -26.17 -7.34 -13.46
CA PRO A 87 -26.31 -8.17 -14.67
C PRO A 87 -25.11 -8.05 -15.63
N SER A 88 -24.31 -6.99 -15.56
CA SER A 88 -23.15 -6.73 -16.42
C SER A 88 -21.91 -6.23 -15.68
N ASN A 89 -21.96 -6.17 -14.35
CA ASN A 89 -20.85 -5.71 -13.53
C ASN A 89 -20.93 -6.27 -12.12
N TRP A 90 -19.80 -6.23 -11.42
CA TRP A 90 -19.71 -6.44 -9.99
C TRP A 90 -19.32 -5.13 -9.32
N MET A 91 -19.91 -4.84 -8.18
CA MET A 91 -19.57 -3.69 -7.38
C MET A 91 -18.62 -4.13 -6.26
N LEU A 92 -17.47 -3.47 -6.16
CA LEU A 92 -16.43 -3.83 -5.21
C LEU A 92 -16.18 -2.75 -4.19
N ASP A 93 -15.91 -3.20 -2.97
CA ASP A 93 -15.22 -2.42 -1.97
C ASP A 93 -13.71 -2.62 -2.12
N ILE A 94 -12.99 -1.56 -2.40
CA ILE A 94 -11.54 -1.52 -2.51
C ILE A 94 -10.90 -0.72 -1.37
N ASN A 95 -11.56 -0.60 -0.22
CA ASN A 95 -11.13 0.23 0.92
C ASN A 95 -10.92 1.70 0.55
N ALA A 96 -11.73 2.22 -0.38
CA ALA A 96 -11.75 3.61 -0.83
C ALA A 96 -13.11 4.25 -0.51
N PRO A 97 -13.22 5.59 -0.45
CA PRO A 97 -14.50 6.27 -0.21
C PRO A 97 -15.56 6.02 -1.28
N TYR A 98 -15.16 5.56 -2.45
CA TYR A 98 -16.03 5.31 -3.59
C TYR A 98 -15.97 3.85 -4.01
N PRO A 99 -17.12 3.24 -4.37
CA PRO A 99 -17.15 1.87 -4.88
C PRO A 99 -16.47 1.78 -6.25
N ALA A 100 -15.89 0.62 -6.55
CA ALA A 100 -15.22 0.34 -7.81
C ALA A 100 -16.04 -0.69 -8.61
N PRO A 101 -16.67 -0.34 -9.72
CA PRO A 101 -17.33 -1.30 -10.60
C PRO A 101 -16.29 -2.06 -11.45
N LEU A 102 -16.40 -3.40 -11.47
CA LEU A 102 -15.74 -4.28 -12.40
C LEU A 102 -16.74 -4.69 -13.47
N HIS A 103 -16.55 -4.22 -14.68
CA HIS A 103 -17.41 -4.55 -15.80
C HIS A 103 -17.08 -5.93 -16.39
N VAL A 104 -18.07 -6.64 -16.95
CA VAL A 104 -17.88 -7.96 -17.60
C VAL A 104 -16.88 -7.94 -18.75
N SER A 105 -16.62 -6.79 -19.37
CA SER A 105 -15.57 -6.64 -20.38
C SER A 105 -14.16 -6.60 -19.79
N GLU A 106 -14.02 -6.41 -18.47
CA GLU A 106 -12.72 -6.23 -17.77
C GLU A 106 -12.27 -7.48 -17.02
N VAL A 107 -12.91 -8.62 -17.26
CA VAL A 107 -12.46 -9.92 -16.78
C VAL A 107 -11.85 -10.76 -17.90
N PRO A 108 -10.93 -11.71 -17.60
CA PRO A 108 -10.22 -12.49 -18.62
C PRO A 108 -11.09 -13.57 -19.30
N TRP A 109 -12.29 -13.83 -18.79
CA TRP A 109 -13.24 -14.81 -19.32
C TRP A 109 -14.46 -14.14 -19.94
N LYS A 110 -15.19 -14.91 -20.79
CA LYS A 110 -16.41 -14.43 -21.40
C LYS A 110 -17.60 -14.62 -20.44
N VAL A 111 -18.33 -13.55 -20.21
CA VAL A 111 -19.54 -13.53 -19.37
C VAL A 111 -20.72 -13.13 -20.23
N GLU A 112 -21.82 -13.89 -20.20
CA GLU A 112 -23.08 -13.54 -20.85
C GLU A 112 -23.90 -12.62 -19.92
N PHE A 113 -24.77 -11.81 -20.52
CA PHE A 113 -25.59 -10.87 -19.73
C PHE A 113 -26.48 -11.64 -18.74
N GLY A 114 -26.39 -11.31 -17.47
CA GLY A 114 -27.11 -11.95 -16.38
C GLY A 114 -26.42 -13.15 -15.74
N ASP A 115 -25.31 -13.66 -16.31
CA ASP A 115 -24.57 -14.81 -15.78
C ASP A 115 -23.42 -14.43 -14.85
N THR A 116 -23.34 -13.17 -14.43
CA THR A 116 -22.26 -12.63 -13.57
C THR A 116 -22.07 -13.39 -12.26
N SER A 117 -23.17 -13.78 -11.60
CA SER A 117 -23.14 -14.53 -10.33
C SER A 117 -22.54 -15.95 -10.42
N ARG A 118 -22.37 -16.49 -11.63
CA ARG A 118 -21.71 -17.80 -11.84
C ARG A 118 -20.20 -17.73 -11.71
N PHE A 119 -19.62 -16.55 -11.88
CA PHE A 119 -18.16 -16.33 -11.86
C PHE A 119 -17.68 -15.74 -10.55
N LEU A 120 -18.35 -14.68 -10.08
CA LEU A 120 -18.02 -14.00 -8.84
C LEU A 120 -19.29 -13.70 -8.06
N THR A 121 -19.25 -13.95 -6.75
CA THR A 121 -20.37 -13.78 -5.82
C THR A 121 -20.04 -12.75 -4.73
N VAL A 122 -21.05 -12.27 -4.04
CA VAL A 122 -20.86 -11.37 -2.90
C VAL A 122 -19.97 -12.05 -1.85
N GLY A 123 -18.97 -11.32 -1.36
CA GLY A 123 -17.96 -11.80 -0.42
C GLY A 123 -16.69 -12.36 -1.08
N ASP A 124 -16.69 -12.61 -2.40
CA ASP A 124 -15.47 -13.03 -3.09
C ASP A 124 -14.40 -11.93 -3.03
N VAL A 125 -13.17 -12.36 -2.77
CA VAL A 125 -11.98 -11.50 -2.75
C VAL A 125 -11.28 -11.61 -4.09
N VAL A 126 -10.94 -10.46 -4.68
CA VAL A 126 -10.33 -10.41 -6.01
C VAL A 126 -9.14 -9.46 -6.04
N LEU A 127 -8.12 -9.85 -6.79
CA LEU A 127 -6.97 -9.01 -7.08
C LEU A 127 -7.21 -8.25 -8.37
N LEU A 128 -7.10 -6.94 -8.30
CA LEU A 128 -7.51 -6.01 -9.34
C LEU A 128 -6.44 -4.95 -9.60
N LYS A 129 -6.51 -4.34 -10.76
CA LYS A 129 -5.76 -3.13 -11.06
C LYS A 129 -6.72 -1.96 -11.34
N VAL A 130 -6.40 -0.80 -10.80
CA VAL A 130 -7.11 0.44 -11.12
C VAL A 130 -6.75 0.86 -12.54
N LEU A 131 -7.74 0.79 -13.44
CA LEU A 131 -7.57 1.12 -14.84
C LEU A 131 -7.61 2.63 -15.06
N MET A 132 -8.58 3.29 -14.44
CA MET A 132 -8.80 4.73 -14.58
C MET A 132 -9.55 5.29 -13.37
N VAL A 133 -9.22 6.52 -13.03
CA VAL A 133 -9.99 7.35 -12.08
C VAL A 133 -10.29 8.66 -12.79
N ASP A 134 -11.57 9.00 -12.98
CA ASP A 134 -11.96 10.24 -13.63
C ASP A 134 -12.02 11.43 -12.66
N GLU A 135 -12.25 12.64 -13.19
CA GLU A 135 -12.36 13.87 -12.39
C GLU A 135 -13.53 13.81 -11.40
N SER A 136 -14.58 13.05 -11.71
CA SER A 136 -15.74 12.82 -10.83
C SER A 136 -15.50 11.73 -9.79
N LYS A 137 -14.26 11.23 -9.65
CA LYS A 137 -13.86 10.14 -8.75
C LYS A 137 -14.53 8.79 -9.07
N LYS A 138 -15.01 8.60 -10.30
CA LYS A 138 -15.44 7.28 -10.77
C LYS A 138 -14.22 6.43 -11.05
N ILE A 139 -14.21 5.26 -10.43
CA ILE A 139 -13.11 4.31 -10.50
C ILE A 139 -13.49 3.22 -11.52
N GLN A 140 -12.57 2.83 -12.36
CA GLN A 140 -12.70 1.63 -13.19
C GLN A 140 -11.56 0.68 -12.85
N VAL A 141 -11.88 -0.60 -12.69
CA VAL A 141 -10.91 -1.64 -12.36
C VAL A 141 -10.94 -2.75 -13.39
N THR A 142 -9.85 -3.50 -13.50
CA THR A 142 -9.69 -4.61 -14.43
C THR A 142 -9.07 -5.83 -13.77
N MET A 143 -9.39 -7.02 -14.27
CA MET A 143 -8.75 -8.29 -13.95
C MET A 143 -7.96 -8.88 -15.13
N LYS A 144 -7.77 -8.15 -16.22
CA LYS A 144 -7.14 -8.66 -17.45
C LYS A 144 -5.62 -8.72 -17.43
N ASP A 145 -4.98 -7.99 -16.51
CA ASP A 145 -3.52 -8.01 -16.41
C ASP A 145 -3.02 -9.34 -15.81
N SER A 146 -1.77 -9.69 -16.15
CA SER A 146 -1.12 -10.90 -15.64
C SER A 146 -1.05 -10.89 -14.11
N GLY A 147 -1.40 -12.02 -13.49
CA GLY A 147 -1.38 -12.19 -12.04
C GLY A 147 -2.65 -11.75 -11.32
N LEU A 148 -3.57 -11.04 -11.98
CA LEU A 148 -4.86 -10.68 -11.41
C LEU A 148 -5.80 -11.89 -11.44
N ARG A 149 -6.48 -12.13 -10.32
CA ARG A 149 -7.32 -13.33 -10.16
C ARG A 149 -8.29 -13.18 -8.99
N LYS A 150 -9.26 -14.08 -8.92
CA LYS A 150 -9.97 -14.38 -7.68
C LYS A 150 -8.98 -14.98 -6.67
N ILE A 151 -9.07 -14.56 -5.44
CA ILE A 151 -8.28 -15.06 -4.32
C ILE A 151 -9.14 -16.12 -3.60
N GLU A 152 -8.60 -17.31 -3.43
CA GLU A 152 -9.25 -18.41 -2.73
C GLU A 152 -8.39 -18.82 -1.54
N GLY A 153 -9.02 -18.96 -0.37
CA GLY A 153 -8.32 -19.28 0.88
C GLY A 153 -7.44 -18.17 1.43
N GLY A 154 -6.71 -18.52 2.49
CA GLY A 154 -5.85 -17.59 3.20
C GLY A 154 -6.61 -16.55 4.04
N GLN A 155 -5.87 -15.64 4.64
CA GLN A 155 -6.38 -14.58 5.51
C GLN A 155 -6.18 -13.20 4.87
N LEU A 156 -7.16 -12.32 5.02
CA LEU A 156 -7.08 -10.93 4.64
C LEU A 156 -6.82 -10.06 5.88
N VAL A 157 -5.73 -9.30 5.85
CA VAL A 157 -5.37 -8.35 6.90
C VAL A 157 -5.52 -6.93 6.34
N GLU A 158 -6.24 -6.08 7.08
CA GLU A 158 -6.38 -4.67 6.74
C GLU A 158 -5.47 -3.83 7.64
N ILE A 159 -4.74 -2.90 7.05
CA ILE A 159 -3.91 -1.88 7.71
C ILE A 159 -4.16 -0.51 7.11
N GLU A 160 -3.72 0.52 7.80
CA GLU A 160 -3.74 1.87 7.24
C GLU A 160 -2.87 1.93 5.97
N HIS A 161 -3.45 2.38 4.82
CA HIS A 161 -2.76 2.39 3.52
C HIS A 161 -1.44 3.18 3.56
N SER A 162 -1.36 4.23 4.39
CA SER A 162 -0.14 5.01 4.59
C SER A 162 1.04 4.20 5.17
N LYS A 163 0.77 3.02 5.74
CA LYS A 163 1.77 2.11 6.32
C LYS A 163 2.24 1.02 5.35
N ILE A 164 1.57 0.87 4.21
CA ILE A 164 1.90 -0.14 3.20
C ILE A 164 3.38 -0.08 2.78
N SER A 165 3.90 1.12 2.55
CA SER A 165 5.32 1.30 2.19
C SER A 165 6.27 0.78 3.27
N ARG A 166 5.85 0.77 4.54
CA ARG A 166 6.63 0.23 5.65
C ARG A 166 6.60 -1.30 5.69
N VAL A 167 5.45 -1.90 5.38
CA VAL A 167 5.30 -3.36 5.25
C VAL A 167 6.10 -3.89 4.05
N ILE A 168 6.10 -3.17 2.94
CA ILE A 168 6.92 -3.54 1.78
C ILE A 168 8.42 -3.39 2.13
N GLY A 169 8.79 -2.30 2.79
CA GLY A 169 10.17 -1.96 3.13
C GLY A 169 10.98 -1.46 1.93
N LYS A 170 12.23 -1.08 2.16
CA LYS A 170 13.12 -0.59 1.12
C LYS A 170 13.41 -1.72 0.12
N SER A 171 13.05 -1.50 -1.14
CA SER A 171 13.21 -2.50 -2.23
C SER A 171 12.55 -3.85 -1.93
N GLY A 172 11.48 -3.87 -1.12
CA GLY A 172 10.78 -5.11 -0.78
C GLY A 172 11.40 -5.92 0.36
N SER A 173 12.40 -5.39 1.09
CA SER A 173 13.16 -6.16 2.08
C SER A 173 12.31 -6.67 3.25
N MET A 174 11.35 -5.87 3.73
CA MET A 174 10.50 -6.27 4.87
C MET A 174 9.53 -7.38 4.47
N ILE A 175 8.82 -7.20 3.35
CA ILE A 175 7.86 -8.21 2.88
C ILE A 175 8.56 -9.53 2.48
N GLN A 176 9.79 -9.45 1.94
CA GLN A 176 10.55 -10.65 1.62
C GLN A 176 10.99 -11.40 2.88
N MET A 177 11.42 -10.67 3.91
CA MET A 177 11.73 -11.25 5.23
C MET A 177 10.52 -11.94 5.83
N LEU A 178 9.34 -11.28 5.83
CA LEU A 178 8.10 -11.88 6.32
C LEU A 178 7.79 -13.18 5.60
N LYS A 179 7.79 -13.19 4.25
CA LYS A 179 7.53 -14.38 3.43
C LYS A 179 8.48 -15.53 3.75
N ASN A 180 9.78 -15.24 3.88
CA ASN A 180 10.80 -16.26 4.11
C ASN A 180 10.72 -16.87 5.52
N MET A 181 10.43 -16.03 6.54
CA MET A 181 10.43 -16.48 7.92
C MET A 181 9.12 -17.17 8.32
N THR A 182 8.02 -16.88 7.66
CA THR A 182 6.72 -17.50 7.95
C THR A 182 6.32 -18.56 6.93
N ASP A 183 7.12 -18.75 5.88
CA ASP A 183 6.82 -19.62 4.74
C ASP A 183 5.42 -19.37 4.13
N CYS A 184 4.96 -18.10 4.19
CA CYS A 184 3.66 -17.70 3.68
C CYS A 184 3.76 -17.02 2.33
N ARG A 185 2.78 -17.27 1.47
CA ARG A 185 2.54 -16.47 0.28
C ARG A 185 1.80 -15.20 0.69
N MET A 186 2.29 -14.04 0.27
CA MET A 186 1.67 -12.77 0.62
C MET A 186 1.54 -11.88 -0.61
N PHE A 187 0.41 -11.19 -0.68
CA PHE A 187 0.20 -10.12 -1.64
C PHE A 187 -0.23 -8.85 -0.91
N VAL A 188 0.41 -7.72 -1.24
CA VAL A 188 0.17 -6.42 -0.61
C VAL A 188 -0.52 -5.51 -1.62
N GLY A 189 -1.79 -5.20 -1.36
CA GLY A 189 -2.55 -4.21 -2.13
C GLY A 189 -2.21 -2.78 -1.70
N GLN A 190 -2.19 -1.85 -2.65
CA GLN A 190 -1.95 -0.42 -2.37
C GLN A 190 -3.04 0.20 -1.49
N ASN A 191 -4.18 -0.45 -1.41
CA ASN A 191 -5.35 -0.02 -0.63
C ASN A 191 -5.35 -0.41 0.85
N GLY A 192 -4.22 -0.88 1.39
CA GLY A 192 -4.13 -1.26 2.80
C GLY A 192 -4.57 -2.69 3.10
N ARG A 193 -4.96 -3.48 2.10
CA ARG A 193 -5.29 -4.89 2.26
C ARG A 193 -4.12 -5.77 1.90
N ILE A 194 -3.86 -6.76 2.75
CA ILE A 194 -2.78 -7.74 2.58
C ILE A 194 -3.39 -9.11 2.67
N TRP A 195 -3.21 -9.92 1.63
CA TRP A 195 -3.57 -11.32 1.63
C TRP A 195 -2.38 -12.17 2.02
N ILE A 196 -2.62 -13.14 2.90
CA ILE A 196 -1.64 -14.07 3.44
C ILE A 196 -2.19 -15.48 3.28
N ASP A 197 -1.37 -16.41 2.80
CA ASP A 197 -1.75 -17.77 2.57
C ASP A 197 -0.57 -18.71 2.90
N GLY A 198 -0.84 -19.75 3.64
CA GLY A 198 0.11 -20.72 4.18
C GLY A 198 -0.54 -21.59 5.23
N ASP A 199 0.23 -22.23 6.09
CA ASP A 199 -0.27 -22.97 7.23
C ASP A 199 -0.89 -22.02 8.26
N ASP A 200 -1.99 -22.42 8.91
CA ASP A 200 -2.79 -21.55 9.79
C ASP A 200 -1.94 -20.86 10.87
N GLU A 201 -1.03 -21.61 11.54
CA GLU A 201 -0.14 -21.05 12.56
C GLU A 201 0.81 -19.99 11.99
N ASN A 202 1.37 -20.25 10.82
CA ASN A 202 2.26 -19.33 10.13
C ASN A 202 1.53 -18.06 9.68
N VAL A 203 0.30 -18.22 9.18
CA VAL A 203 -0.57 -17.11 8.75
C VAL A 203 -0.91 -16.20 9.93
N ASP A 204 -1.24 -16.76 11.09
CA ASP A 204 -1.53 -16.00 12.31
C ASP A 204 -0.30 -15.20 12.78
N VAL A 205 0.87 -15.81 12.80
CA VAL A 205 2.13 -15.12 13.17
C VAL A 205 2.46 -14.03 12.17
N ALA A 206 2.28 -14.27 10.88
CA ALA A 206 2.48 -13.27 9.83
C ALA A 206 1.52 -12.09 9.99
N ALA A 207 0.24 -12.33 10.29
CA ALA A 207 -0.76 -11.31 10.54
C ALA A 207 -0.41 -10.46 11.77
N GLU A 208 0.01 -11.09 12.88
CA GLU A 208 0.49 -10.37 14.08
C GLU A 208 1.72 -9.51 13.76
N ALA A 209 2.70 -10.05 13.02
CA ALA A 209 3.89 -9.31 12.61
C ALA A 209 3.54 -8.07 11.77
N ILE A 210 2.57 -8.16 10.86
CA ILE A 210 2.08 -7.03 10.06
C ILE A 210 1.43 -5.97 10.97
N LYS A 211 0.66 -6.37 11.99
CA LYS A 211 0.07 -5.46 12.96
C LYS A 211 1.12 -4.75 13.81
N ILE A 212 2.20 -5.42 14.18
CA ILE A 212 3.35 -4.78 14.85
C ILE A 212 3.98 -3.72 13.94
N ILE A 213 4.18 -4.03 12.65
CA ILE A 213 4.73 -3.07 11.68
C ILE A 213 3.80 -1.85 11.54
N GLU A 214 2.49 -2.04 11.51
CA GLU A 214 1.51 -0.96 11.47
C GLU A 214 1.64 -0.06 12.70
N ALA A 215 1.59 -0.63 13.89
CA ALA A 215 1.63 0.09 15.16
C ALA A 215 2.95 0.84 15.37
N GLU A 216 4.06 0.22 15.01
CA GLU A 216 5.41 0.73 15.27
C GLU A 216 6.10 1.31 14.03
N SER A 217 5.35 1.67 13.01
CA SER A 217 5.86 2.11 11.70
C SER A 217 6.90 3.24 11.74
N ARG A 218 6.97 3.99 12.85
CA ARG A 218 7.90 5.10 13.07
C ARG A 218 9.12 4.73 13.91
N SER A 219 9.16 3.53 14.47
CA SER A 219 10.25 3.08 15.36
C SER A 219 11.54 2.79 14.59
N ALA A 220 12.67 3.04 15.23
CA ALA A 220 13.96 2.57 14.75
C ALA A 220 14.09 1.05 14.99
N ASN A 221 14.91 0.37 14.18
CA ASN A 221 15.19 -1.07 14.29
C ASN A 221 13.95 -1.97 14.23
N LEU A 222 12.88 -1.50 13.55
CA LEU A 222 11.63 -2.26 13.43
C LEU A 222 11.85 -3.63 12.77
N THR A 223 12.76 -3.72 11.80
CA THR A 223 13.05 -4.98 11.10
C THR A 223 13.59 -6.04 12.05
N ASP A 224 14.52 -5.67 12.94
CA ASP A 224 15.11 -6.61 13.89
C ASP A 224 14.06 -7.07 14.92
N ARG A 225 13.24 -6.16 15.40
CA ARG A 225 12.15 -6.48 16.34
C ARG A 225 11.10 -7.41 15.74
N VAL A 226 10.72 -7.20 14.49
CA VAL A 226 9.77 -8.09 13.79
C VAL A 226 10.40 -9.44 13.58
N ARG A 227 11.70 -9.50 13.24
CA ARG A 227 12.45 -10.76 13.12
C ARG A 227 12.45 -11.52 14.44
N GLU A 228 12.89 -10.91 15.54
CA GLU A 228 12.90 -11.49 16.89
C GLU A 228 11.51 -12.00 17.30
N PHE A 229 10.46 -11.26 16.94
CA PHE A 229 9.08 -11.69 17.22
C PHE A 229 8.73 -12.98 16.48
N ILE A 230 9.03 -13.08 15.18
CA ILE A 230 8.73 -14.27 14.37
C ILE A 230 9.57 -15.46 14.85
N GLU A 231 10.87 -15.28 15.07
CA GLU A 231 11.77 -16.35 15.59
C GLU A 231 11.31 -16.91 16.92
N LYS A 232 10.75 -16.07 17.78
CA LYS A 232 10.19 -16.51 19.07
C LYS A 232 8.91 -17.31 18.93
N LYS A 233 8.09 -17.00 17.91
CA LYS A 233 6.78 -17.65 17.68
C LYS A 233 6.90 -18.90 16.83
N LEU A 234 7.77 -18.85 15.83
CA LEU A 234 8.07 -19.96 14.90
C LEU A 234 9.57 -20.27 15.00
N PRO A 235 10.01 -20.98 16.05
CA PRO A 235 11.39 -21.43 16.11
C PRO A 235 11.65 -22.34 14.91
N GLN A 236 12.59 -21.96 14.06
CA GLN A 236 13.03 -22.86 12.98
C GLN A 236 13.56 -24.11 13.64
N SER A 237 12.99 -25.28 13.31
CA SER A 237 13.59 -26.57 13.66
C SER A 237 14.98 -26.55 13.01
N GLU A 238 16.03 -26.64 13.84
CA GLU A 238 17.37 -26.95 13.36
C GLU A 238 17.22 -28.23 12.54
N GLU A 239 17.52 -28.18 11.24
CA GLU A 239 17.69 -29.40 10.47
C GLU A 239 18.79 -30.15 11.17
N GLU A 240 18.43 -31.27 11.84
CA GLU A 240 19.38 -32.24 12.31
C GLU A 240 20.07 -32.80 11.03
N ASP A 241 21.29 -32.30 10.79
CA ASP A 241 22.22 -32.95 9.88
C ASP A 241 22.50 -34.37 10.44
N ASP A 242 21.64 -35.33 10.12
CA ASP A 242 21.95 -36.73 10.24
C ASP A 242 23.05 -37.06 9.23
N GLU A 243 24.30 -36.75 9.61
CA GLU A 243 25.47 -37.45 9.03
C GLU A 243 25.33 -38.94 9.37
N GLU A 244 24.65 -39.68 8.49
CA GLU A 244 24.81 -41.14 8.49
C GLU A 244 26.25 -41.45 8.10
N ASP A 245 27.08 -41.69 9.12
CA ASP A 245 28.35 -42.37 8.99
C ASP A 245 28.10 -43.77 8.41
N PHE A 246 28.37 -43.92 7.13
CA PHE A 246 28.54 -45.23 6.51
C PHE A 246 29.97 -45.73 6.79
N GLU A 247 30.12 -46.66 7.73
CA GLU A 247 31.24 -47.60 7.80
C GLU A 247 31.13 -48.69 6.72
#